data_672cb7b4b7a4d3099a49a8132387d707
#
_entry.id   672cb7b4b7a4d3099a49a8132387d707
#
_cell.length_a   1.000
_cell.length_b   1.000
_cell.length_c   1.000
_cell.angle_alpha   90.00
_cell.angle_beta   90.00
_cell.angle_gamma   90.00
#
_symmetry.space_group_name_H-M   'P 1'
#
loop_
_entity.id
_entity.type
_entity.pdbx_description
1 polymer ?
#
loop_
_entity_poly.entity_id
_entity_poly.type
_entity_poly.pdbx_seq_one_letter_code
_entity_poly.pdbx_strand_id
1 'polypeptide(L)'
;LNMPADVPAALSAFLRGVERRGIVLAELQCGRRETGEIAMAAALRAFGQYASEQPMAEWPRGFWSLLASAPPLRQAHPEARWPQDMDWLADLSDSDRLALLLRLAAGLDEEDAAAVMGLNQTGYRGALARACPRDDAGQPDATAWRALAEAIQQHLRALSPERLAHLTRLREALAPDAPVAASAP
;
A
#
# COMPACT_ATOMS: atom_id res chain seq x y z
N LEU A 1 4.05 -1.89 -30.83
CA LEU A 1 2.85 -1.09 -30.47
C LEU A 1 3.31 0.10 -29.67
N ASN A 2 3.38 1.26 -30.31
CA ASN A 2 3.66 2.52 -29.62
C ASN A 2 2.48 2.83 -28.69
N MET A 3 2.72 2.79 -27.39
CA MET A 3 1.80 3.38 -26.42
C MET A 3 1.70 4.89 -26.70
N PRO A 4 0.50 5.48 -26.60
CA PRO A 4 0.37 6.94 -26.72
C PRO A 4 1.34 7.62 -25.75
N ALA A 5 1.96 8.71 -26.17
CA ALA A 5 2.98 9.44 -25.40
C ALA A 5 2.50 9.88 -24.00
N ASP A 6 1.19 9.92 -23.77
CA ASP A 6 0.58 10.34 -22.49
C ASP A 6 0.53 9.23 -21.43
N VAL A 7 0.66 7.94 -21.79
CA VAL A 7 0.53 6.83 -20.83
C VAL A 7 1.71 6.76 -19.87
N PRO A 8 2.99 6.91 -20.29
CA PRO A 8 4.09 6.96 -19.34
C PRO A 8 3.99 8.11 -18.33
N ALA A 9 3.55 9.28 -18.77
CA ALA A 9 3.34 10.44 -17.90
C ALA A 9 2.20 10.18 -16.91
N ALA A 10 1.07 9.61 -17.38
CA ALA A 10 -0.04 9.23 -16.53
C ALA A 10 0.34 8.16 -15.51
N LEU A 11 1.13 7.16 -15.92
CA LEU A 11 1.63 6.10 -15.05
C LEU A 11 2.53 6.69 -13.96
N SER A 12 3.49 7.55 -14.33
CA SER A 12 4.36 8.23 -13.38
C SER A 12 3.56 9.05 -12.36
N ALA A 13 2.58 9.81 -12.82
CA ALA A 13 1.71 10.61 -11.94
C ALA A 13 0.90 9.73 -10.98
N PHE A 14 0.33 8.64 -11.47
CA PHE A 14 -0.40 7.68 -10.64
C PHE A 14 0.50 7.08 -9.57
N LEU A 15 1.68 6.60 -9.93
CA LEU A 15 2.63 5.99 -9.01
C LEU A 15 3.09 6.97 -7.92
N ARG A 16 3.34 8.24 -8.26
CA ARG A 16 3.65 9.29 -7.26
C ARG A 16 2.54 9.45 -6.23
N GLY A 17 1.29 9.26 -6.64
CA GLY A 17 0.13 9.37 -5.75
C GLY A 17 -0.04 8.20 -4.79
N VAL A 18 0.50 7.02 -5.09
CA VAL A 18 0.26 5.80 -4.30
C VAL A 18 1.51 5.20 -3.67
N GLU A 19 2.71 5.55 -4.14
CA GLU A 19 3.94 4.82 -3.78
C GLU A 19 4.27 4.88 -2.28
N ARG A 20 4.08 6.02 -1.62
CA ARG A 20 4.34 6.15 -0.18
C ARG A 20 3.38 5.30 0.63
N ARG A 21 2.10 5.38 0.31
CA ARG A 21 1.07 4.56 0.96
C ARG A 21 1.30 3.08 0.71
N GLY A 22 1.73 2.73 -0.48
CA GLY A 22 2.04 1.35 -0.86
C GLY A 22 3.18 0.76 -0.04
N ILE A 23 4.31 1.46 0.07
CA ILE A 23 5.47 0.95 0.82
C ILE A 23 5.17 0.85 2.33
N VAL A 24 4.41 1.78 2.89
CA VAL A 24 4.00 1.74 4.31
C VAL A 24 3.02 0.60 4.56
N LEU A 25 2.02 0.40 3.69
CA LEU A 25 1.13 -0.75 3.80
C LEU A 25 1.91 -2.07 3.76
N ALA A 26 2.82 -2.21 2.80
CA ALA A 26 3.63 -3.41 2.66
C ALA A 26 4.47 -3.70 3.90
N GLU A 27 5.17 -2.69 4.42
CA GLU A 27 5.97 -2.81 5.64
C GLU A 27 5.11 -3.19 6.85
N LEU A 28 4.00 -2.50 7.06
CA LEU A 28 3.15 -2.73 8.23
C LEU A 28 2.34 -4.03 8.13
N GLN A 29 2.07 -4.51 6.92
CA GLN A 29 1.39 -5.82 6.75
C GLN A 29 2.28 -6.98 7.17
N CYS A 30 3.55 -6.95 6.83
CA CYS A 30 4.49 -8.05 7.16
C CYS A 30 5.37 -7.79 8.38
N GLY A 31 5.39 -6.56 8.90
CA GLY A 31 6.20 -6.20 10.06
C GLY A 31 7.71 -6.13 9.79
N ARG A 32 8.12 -6.01 8.51
CA ARG A 32 9.52 -5.93 8.10
C ARG A 32 9.69 -4.97 6.92
N ARG A 33 10.58 -3.99 7.09
CA ARG A 33 10.89 -3.01 6.06
C ARG A 33 11.38 -3.66 4.77
N GLU A 34 12.41 -4.51 4.87
CA GLU A 34 13.06 -5.14 3.72
C GLU A 34 12.08 -6.02 2.93
N THR A 35 11.28 -6.79 3.64
CA THR A 35 10.24 -7.64 3.04
C THR A 35 9.16 -6.80 2.36
N GLY A 36 8.75 -5.71 2.98
CA GLY A 36 7.80 -4.76 2.39
C GLY A 36 8.34 -4.12 1.10
N GLU A 37 9.62 -3.78 1.09
CA GLU A 37 10.29 -3.23 -0.11
C GLU A 37 10.35 -4.23 -1.26
N ILE A 38 10.64 -5.50 -0.95
CA ILE A 38 10.62 -6.59 -1.94
C ILE A 38 9.21 -6.76 -2.52
N ALA A 39 8.19 -6.78 -1.67
CA ALA A 39 6.79 -6.89 -2.08
C ALA A 39 6.37 -5.71 -2.96
N MET A 40 6.74 -4.50 -2.58
CA MET A 40 6.46 -3.29 -3.36
C MET A 40 7.11 -3.33 -4.74
N ALA A 41 8.38 -3.72 -4.81
CA ALA A 41 9.08 -3.85 -6.09
C ALA A 41 8.43 -4.90 -7.01
N ALA A 42 8.03 -6.04 -6.46
CA ALA A 42 7.32 -7.08 -7.21
C ALA A 42 5.96 -6.61 -7.71
N ALA A 43 5.18 -5.92 -6.85
CA ALA A 43 3.88 -5.37 -7.22
C ALA A 43 4.00 -4.31 -8.32
N LEU A 44 5.00 -3.44 -8.24
CA LEU A 44 5.22 -2.42 -9.26
C LEU A 44 5.58 -3.04 -10.62
N ARG A 45 6.43 -4.08 -10.65
CA ARG A 45 6.73 -4.78 -11.91
C ARG A 45 5.47 -5.40 -12.54
N ALA A 46 4.66 -6.08 -11.73
CA ALA A 46 3.39 -6.65 -12.19
C ALA A 46 2.42 -5.56 -12.64
N PHE A 47 2.39 -4.45 -11.92
CA PHE A 47 1.52 -3.32 -12.24
C PHE A 47 1.89 -2.65 -13.57
N GLY A 48 3.15 -2.59 -13.93
CA GLY A 48 3.59 -2.05 -15.23
C GLY A 48 2.91 -2.76 -16.40
N GLN A 49 2.84 -4.07 -16.37
CA GLN A 49 2.12 -4.84 -17.39
C GLN A 49 0.59 -4.64 -17.28
N TYR A 50 0.05 -4.71 -16.07
CA TYR A 50 -1.37 -4.49 -15.83
C TYR A 50 -1.84 -3.13 -16.39
N ALA A 51 -1.11 -2.07 -16.12
CA ALA A 51 -1.44 -0.72 -16.58
C ALA A 51 -1.42 -0.57 -18.11
N SER A 52 -0.59 -1.36 -18.81
CA SER A 52 -0.55 -1.36 -20.27
C SER A 52 -1.76 -2.05 -20.92
N GLU A 53 -2.45 -2.91 -20.16
CA GLU A 53 -3.56 -3.73 -20.65
C GLU A 53 -4.94 -3.23 -20.16
N GLN A 54 -4.96 -2.39 -19.11
CA GLN A 54 -6.18 -1.97 -18.44
C GLN A 54 -6.40 -0.45 -18.56
N PRO A 55 -7.67 0.02 -18.62
CA PRO A 55 -7.95 1.44 -18.60
C PRO A 55 -7.52 2.08 -17.27
N MET A 56 -7.15 3.35 -17.30
CA MET A 56 -6.66 4.09 -16.13
C MET A 56 -7.63 4.08 -14.95
N ALA A 57 -8.93 3.99 -15.20
CA ALA A 57 -9.95 3.91 -14.15
C ALA A 57 -9.78 2.67 -13.26
N GLU A 58 -9.20 1.59 -13.79
CA GLU A 58 -8.95 0.35 -13.06
C GLU A 58 -7.60 0.32 -12.31
N TRP A 59 -6.74 1.30 -12.55
CA TRP A 59 -5.39 1.30 -11.99
C TRP A 59 -5.35 1.32 -10.46
N PRO A 60 -6.17 2.12 -9.75
CA PRO A 60 -6.13 2.10 -8.28
C PRO A 60 -6.44 0.73 -7.72
N ARG A 61 -7.52 0.11 -8.16
CA ARG A 61 -7.91 -1.24 -7.70
C ARG A 61 -6.87 -2.28 -8.06
N GLY A 62 -6.35 -2.23 -9.28
CA GLY A 62 -5.32 -3.16 -9.76
C GLY A 62 -4.03 -3.05 -8.97
N PHE A 63 -3.56 -1.84 -8.71
CA PHE A 63 -2.35 -1.62 -7.91
C PHE A 63 -2.47 -2.21 -6.50
N TRP A 64 -3.54 -1.87 -5.78
CA TRP A 64 -3.73 -2.34 -4.41
C TRP A 64 -3.96 -3.85 -4.34
N SER A 65 -4.65 -4.43 -5.32
CA SER A 65 -4.84 -5.88 -5.41
C SER A 65 -3.51 -6.61 -5.66
N LEU A 66 -2.67 -6.12 -6.55
CA LEU A 66 -1.35 -6.69 -6.81
C LEU A 66 -0.44 -6.59 -5.59
N LEU A 67 -0.44 -5.46 -4.90
CA LEU A 67 0.36 -5.29 -3.68
C LEU A 67 -0.14 -6.21 -2.56
N ALA A 68 -1.43 -6.21 -2.28
CA ALA A 68 -2.02 -7.01 -1.21
C ALA A 68 -1.82 -8.52 -1.42
N SER A 69 -1.75 -8.98 -2.67
CA SER A 69 -1.53 -10.38 -3.02
C SER A 69 -0.06 -10.75 -3.25
N ALA A 70 0.87 -9.82 -3.09
CA ALA A 70 2.29 -10.10 -3.23
C ALA A 70 2.73 -11.19 -2.24
N PRO A 71 3.42 -12.26 -2.71
CA PRO A 71 3.74 -13.41 -1.87
C PRO A 71 4.45 -13.06 -0.56
N PRO A 72 5.43 -12.11 -0.51
CA PRO A 72 6.08 -11.76 0.75
C PRO A 72 5.13 -11.22 1.82
N LEU A 73 4.01 -10.62 1.45
CA LEU A 73 3.01 -10.11 2.41
C LEU A 73 2.07 -11.20 2.93
N ARG A 74 2.06 -12.36 2.29
CA ARG A 74 1.19 -13.50 2.64
C ARG A 74 1.89 -14.59 3.45
N GLN A 75 3.16 -14.38 3.75
CA GLN A 75 3.98 -15.33 4.51
C GLN A 75 4.17 -14.83 5.93
N ALA A 76 4.20 -15.76 6.88
CA ALA A 76 4.60 -15.45 8.25
C ALA A 76 6.10 -15.14 8.31
N HIS A 77 6.47 -14.09 9.03
CA HIS A 77 7.85 -13.70 9.22
C HIS A 77 8.19 -13.76 10.72
N PRO A 78 9.04 -14.73 11.16
CA PRO A 78 9.37 -14.89 12.59
C PRO A 78 10.01 -13.66 13.22
N GLU A 79 10.68 -12.85 12.42
CA GLU A 79 11.35 -11.61 12.86
C GLU A 79 10.50 -10.34 12.68
N ALA A 80 9.21 -10.50 12.41
CA ALA A 80 8.30 -9.37 12.26
C ALA A 80 8.28 -8.51 13.53
N ARG A 81 8.37 -7.19 13.35
CA ARG A 81 8.32 -6.20 14.43
C ARG A 81 7.53 -4.97 13.96
N TRP A 82 6.76 -4.42 14.86
CA TRP A 82 6.02 -3.18 14.64
C TRP A 82 6.50 -2.11 15.59
N PRO A 83 6.46 -0.82 15.18
CA PRO A 83 6.72 0.27 16.11
C PRO A 83 5.80 0.21 17.33
N GLN A 84 6.26 0.71 18.46
CA GLN A 84 5.51 0.63 19.73
C GLN A 84 4.14 1.29 19.67
N ASP A 85 4.02 2.40 18.95
CA ASP A 85 2.75 3.12 18.75
C ASP A 85 1.79 2.44 17.74
N MET A 86 2.25 1.35 17.14
CA MET A 86 1.49 0.50 16.21
C MET A 86 1.53 -0.98 16.61
N ASP A 87 1.85 -1.29 17.86
CA ASP A 87 2.00 -2.68 18.35
C ASP A 87 0.70 -3.49 18.27
N TRP A 88 -0.46 -2.82 18.29
CA TRP A 88 -1.75 -3.44 18.06
C TRP A 88 -1.77 -4.27 16.76
N LEU A 89 -1.04 -3.84 15.72
CA LEU A 89 -0.99 -4.57 14.45
C LEU A 89 -0.41 -5.98 14.59
N ALA A 90 0.49 -6.20 15.55
CA ALA A 90 1.09 -7.50 15.79
C ALA A 90 0.07 -8.55 16.26
N ASP A 91 -0.98 -8.13 16.96
CA ASP A 91 -2.00 -9.02 17.55
C ASP A 91 -3.09 -9.42 16.56
N LEU A 92 -3.12 -8.79 15.38
CA LEU A 92 -4.14 -9.05 14.37
C LEU A 92 -3.78 -10.25 13.49
N SER A 93 -4.80 -10.97 13.01
CA SER A 93 -4.63 -11.92 11.91
C SER A 93 -4.19 -11.18 10.65
N ASP A 94 -3.59 -11.90 9.72
CA ASP A 94 -3.12 -11.30 8.46
C ASP A 94 -4.25 -10.61 7.69
N SER A 95 -5.43 -11.22 7.61
CA SER A 95 -6.56 -10.63 6.89
C SER A 95 -7.17 -9.44 7.63
N ASP A 96 -7.29 -9.48 8.95
CA ASP A 96 -7.81 -8.37 9.73
C ASP A 96 -6.84 -7.18 9.71
N ARG A 97 -5.54 -7.45 9.79
CA ARG A 97 -4.51 -6.42 9.63
C ARG A 97 -4.57 -5.77 8.25
N LEU A 98 -4.71 -6.55 7.19
CA LEU A 98 -4.83 -6.03 5.84
C LEU A 98 -6.08 -5.14 5.70
N ALA A 99 -7.23 -5.58 6.23
CA ALA A 99 -8.46 -4.78 6.20
C ALA A 99 -8.26 -3.40 6.85
N LEU A 100 -7.61 -3.36 8.00
CA LEU A 100 -7.29 -2.12 8.71
C LEU A 100 -6.32 -1.24 7.91
N LEU A 101 -5.26 -1.83 7.37
CA LEU A 101 -4.24 -1.08 6.62
C LEU A 101 -4.76 -0.56 5.29
N LEU A 102 -5.65 -1.26 4.61
CA LEU A 102 -6.31 -0.74 3.42
C LEU A 102 -7.12 0.52 3.72
N ARG A 103 -7.68 0.60 4.91
CA ARG A 103 -8.41 1.79 5.36
C ARG A 103 -7.47 2.91 5.81
N LEU A 104 -6.53 2.63 6.71
CA LEU A 104 -5.73 3.64 7.39
C LEU A 104 -4.45 4.03 6.65
N ALA A 105 -3.79 3.10 5.96
CA ALA A 105 -2.57 3.37 5.22
C ALA A 105 -2.84 3.65 3.73
N ALA A 106 -3.64 2.81 3.08
CA ALA A 106 -3.99 3.00 1.67
C ALA A 106 -5.05 4.08 1.45
N GLY A 107 -5.86 4.39 2.45
CA GLY A 107 -6.91 5.40 2.35
C GLY A 107 -8.08 4.99 1.46
N LEU A 108 -8.32 3.68 1.29
CA LEU A 108 -9.40 3.18 0.45
C LEU A 108 -10.74 3.30 1.18
N ASP A 109 -11.80 3.54 0.42
CA ASP A 109 -13.15 3.39 0.93
C ASP A 109 -13.51 1.91 1.11
N GLU A 110 -14.66 1.66 1.72
CA GLU A 110 -15.10 0.32 2.05
C GLU A 110 -15.32 -0.56 0.80
N GLU A 111 -15.87 0.01 -0.26
CA GLU A 111 -16.13 -0.71 -1.51
C GLU A 111 -14.83 -1.16 -2.17
N ASP A 112 -13.87 -0.26 -2.30
CA ASP A 112 -12.58 -0.55 -2.92
C ASP A 112 -11.75 -1.49 -2.05
N ALA A 113 -11.72 -1.30 -0.75
CA ALA A 113 -11.01 -2.19 0.17
C ALA A 113 -11.58 -3.62 0.15
N ALA A 114 -12.90 -3.76 0.15
CA ALA A 114 -13.56 -5.05 0.01
C ALA A 114 -13.20 -5.74 -1.31
N ALA A 115 -13.24 -5.00 -2.42
CA ALA A 115 -12.87 -5.53 -3.73
C ALA A 115 -11.41 -6.01 -3.77
N VAL A 116 -10.48 -5.25 -3.18
CA VAL A 116 -9.06 -5.63 -3.08
C VAL A 116 -8.88 -6.93 -2.32
N MET A 117 -9.65 -7.15 -1.26
CA MET A 117 -9.60 -8.37 -0.45
C MET A 117 -10.41 -9.53 -1.04
N GLY A 118 -11.16 -9.34 -2.12
CA GLY A 118 -12.06 -10.35 -2.67
C GLY A 118 -13.26 -10.63 -1.75
N LEU A 119 -13.68 -9.67 -0.96
CA LEU A 119 -14.80 -9.76 -0.03
C LEU A 119 -15.98 -8.91 -0.50
N ASN A 120 -17.18 -9.25 -0.05
CA ASN A 120 -18.27 -8.29 -0.10
C ASN A 120 -18.15 -7.25 1.02
N GLN A 121 -18.97 -6.19 0.98
CA GLN A 121 -18.88 -5.13 1.98
C GLN A 121 -19.15 -5.63 3.41
N THR A 122 -20.09 -6.56 3.59
CA THR A 122 -20.38 -7.17 4.90
C THR A 122 -19.17 -7.93 5.44
N GLY A 123 -18.49 -8.72 4.59
CA GLY A 123 -17.27 -9.44 4.96
C GLY A 123 -16.14 -8.49 5.34
N TYR A 124 -15.95 -7.42 4.58
CA TYR A 124 -14.96 -6.40 4.89
C TYR A 124 -15.26 -5.68 6.21
N ARG A 125 -16.50 -5.27 6.44
CA ARG A 125 -16.92 -4.65 7.72
C ARG A 125 -16.64 -5.56 8.90
N GLY A 126 -16.88 -6.87 8.73
CA GLY A 126 -16.58 -7.87 9.76
C GLY A 126 -15.08 -7.94 10.09
N ALA A 127 -14.23 -7.97 9.07
CA ALA A 127 -12.79 -7.94 9.24
C ALA A 127 -12.31 -6.65 9.91
N LEU A 128 -12.83 -5.51 9.49
CA LEU A 128 -12.49 -4.21 10.07
C LEU A 128 -12.94 -4.10 11.53
N ALA A 129 -14.12 -4.62 11.87
CA ALA A 129 -14.62 -4.67 13.23
C ALA A 129 -13.72 -5.53 14.14
N ARG A 130 -13.25 -6.67 13.65
CA ARG A 130 -12.28 -7.51 14.40
C ARG A 130 -10.92 -6.82 14.56
N ALA A 131 -10.51 -6.02 13.58
CA ALA A 131 -9.24 -5.28 13.61
C ALA A 131 -9.29 -4.04 14.52
N CYS A 132 -10.47 -3.53 14.84
CA CYS A 132 -10.62 -2.34 15.67
C CYS A 132 -10.06 -2.59 17.08
N PRO A 133 -9.21 -1.70 17.63
CA PRO A 133 -8.78 -1.80 19.03
C PRO A 133 -9.97 -1.79 19.99
N ARG A 134 -9.83 -2.51 21.09
CA ARG A 134 -10.87 -2.62 22.10
C ARG A 134 -10.35 -2.17 23.45
N ASP A 135 -11.25 -1.62 24.25
CA ASP A 135 -10.97 -1.27 25.64
C ASP A 135 -11.00 -2.50 26.56
N ASP A 136 -10.74 -2.30 27.85
CA ASP A 136 -10.73 -3.37 28.85
C ASP A 136 -12.08 -4.07 29.02
N ALA A 137 -13.19 -3.41 28.63
CA ALA A 137 -14.53 -3.98 28.64
C ALA A 137 -14.86 -4.73 27.33
N GLY A 138 -13.92 -4.82 26.39
CA GLY A 138 -14.12 -5.47 25.09
C GLY A 138 -14.92 -4.65 24.10
N GLN A 139 -15.15 -3.37 24.37
CA GLN A 139 -15.84 -2.46 23.46
C GLN A 139 -14.89 -1.77 22.49
N PRO A 140 -15.35 -1.37 21.28
CA PRO A 140 -14.52 -0.59 20.37
C PRO A 140 -13.96 0.67 21.06
N ASP A 141 -12.65 0.86 20.95
CA ASP A 141 -11.94 1.99 21.54
C ASP A 141 -11.64 3.05 20.47
N ALA A 142 -12.49 4.07 20.39
CA ALA A 142 -12.35 5.14 19.40
C ALA A 142 -11.08 5.98 19.61
N THR A 143 -10.62 6.11 20.85
CA THR A 143 -9.36 6.84 21.16
C THR A 143 -8.16 6.07 20.67
N ALA A 144 -8.10 4.77 20.92
CA ALA A 144 -7.04 3.90 20.44
C ALA A 144 -7.04 3.81 18.89
N TRP A 145 -8.22 3.77 18.27
CA TRP A 145 -8.34 3.81 16.80
C TRP A 145 -7.74 5.09 16.23
N ARG A 146 -8.07 6.25 16.80
CA ARG A 146 -7.51 7.54 16.35
C ARG A 146 -6.02 7.63 16.57
N ALA A 147 -5.52 7.11 17.69
CA ALA A 147 -4.08 7.08 17.97
C ALA A 147 -3.34 6.20 16.95
N LEU A 148 -3.87 5.04 16.61
CA LEU A 148 -3.31 4.16 15.59
C LEU A 148 -3.33 4.83 14.21
N ALA A 149 -4.44 5.43 13.84
CA ALA A 149 -4.56 6.16 12.56
C ALA A 149 -3.53 7.30 12.48
N GLU A 150 -3.35 8.07 13.55
CA GLU A 150 -2.36 9.14 13.62
C GLU A 150 -0.92 8.60 13.54
N ALA A 151 -0.61 7.50 14.22
CA ALA A 151 0.70 6.85 14.16
C ALA A 151 1.03 6.40 12.72
N ILE A 152 0.07 5.82 12.01
CA ILE A 152 0.26 5.42 10.61
C ILE A 152 0.48 6.64 9.71
N GLN A 153 -0.29 7.72 9.88
CA GLN A 153 -0.10 8.96 9.12
C GLN A 153 1.26 9.57 9.39
N GLN A 154 1.71 9.56 10.65
CA GLN A 154 3.04 10.05 11.01
C GLN A 154 4.14 9.19 10.37
N HIS A 155 3.96 7.87 10.31
CA HIS A 155 4.89 6.96 9.66
C HIS A 155 5.01 7.25 8.14
N LEU A 156 3.89 7.55 7.49
CA LEU A 156 3.86 8.00 6.09
C LEU A 156 4.65 9.30 5.88
N ARG A 157 4.49 10.27 6.76
CA ARG A 157 5.19 11.56 6.67
C ARG A 157 6.70 11.46 6.99
N ALA A 158 7.09 10.47 7.78
CA ALA A 158 8.45 10.31 8.29
C ALA A 158 9.33 9.38 7.44
N LEU A 159 8.90 9.01 6.24
CA LEU A 159 9.73 8.21 5.33
C LEU A 159 11.07 8.91 5.07
N SER A 160 12.18 8.18 5.24
CA SER A 160 13.52 8.74 5.07
C SER A 160 13.79 9.14 3.61
N PRO A 161 14.70 10.11 3.39
CA PRO A 161 15.12 10.46 2.03
C PRO A 161 15.64 9.26 1.23
N GLU A 162 16.30 8.30 1.87
CA GLU A 162 16.79 7.06 1.23
C GLU A 162 15.65 6.20 0.72
N ARG A 163 14.59 6.04 1.53
CA ARG A 163 13.40 5.29 1.13
C ARG A 163 12.63 5.97 0.01
N LEU A 164 12.52 7.30 0.07
CA LEU A 164 11.90 8.08 -1.00
C LEU A 164 12.70 7.99 -2.31
N ALA A 165 14.03 8.02 -2.23
CA ALA A 165 14.89 7.81 -3.39
C ALA A 165 14.74 6.41 -3.98
N HIS A 166 14.60 5.39 -3.14
CA HIS A 166 14.33 4.02 -3.57
C HIS A 166 13.00 3.93 -4.35
N LEU A 167 11.94 4.52 -3.84
CA LEU A 167 10.64 4.60 -4.55
C LEU A 167 10.76 5.32 -5.89
N THR A 168 11.50 6.40 -5.93
CA THR A 168 11.77 7.14 -7.18
C THR A 168 12.46 6.24 -8.21
N ARG A 169 13.47 5.47 -7.82
CA ARG A 169 14.15 4.53 -8.71
C ARG A 169 13.21 3.44 -9.24
N LEU A 170 12.36 2.90 -8.38
CA LEU A 170 11.37 1.90 -8.79
C LEU A 170 10.37 2.49 -9.81
N ARG A 171 9.89 3.70 -9.57
CA ARG A 171 8.97 4.38 -10.48
C ARG A 171 9.62 4.69 -11.82
N GLU A 172 10.83 5.21 -11.81
CA GLU A 172 11.58 5.56 -13.04
C GLU A 172 11.91 4.32 -13.88
N ALA A 173 12.11 3.18 -13.27
CA ALA A 173 12.32 1.92 -13.99
C ALA A 173 11.06 1.48 -14.76
N LEU A 174 9.86 1.83 -14.28
CA LEU A 174 8.59 1.50 -14.94
C LEU A 174 8.13 2.58 -15.93
N ALA A 175 8.32 3.83 -15.57
CA ALA A 175 7.90 4.99 -16.34
C ALA A 175 9.04 6.00 -16.38
N PRO A 176 10.07 5.76 -17.22
CA PRO A 176 11.18 6.68 -17.34
C PRO A 176 10.65 8.05 -17.77
N ASP A 177 11.14 9.10 -17.10
CA ASP A 177 10.88 10.46 -17.54
C ASP A 177 11.35 10.61 -19.00
N ALA A 178 10.55 11.29 -19.82
CA ALA A 178 10.95 11.56 -21.20
C ALA A 178 12.32 12.24 -21.18
N PRO A 179 13.27 11.81 -22.04
CA PRO A 179 14.57 12.46 -22.07
C PRO A 179 14.35 13.95 -22.30
N VAL A 180 14.92 14.78 -21.43
CA VAL A 180 14.95 16.22 -21.65
C VAL A 180 15.58 16.40 -23.02
N ALA A 181 14.78 16.90 -23.96
CA ALA A 181 15.30 17.20 -25.28
C ALA A 181 16.50 18.11 -25.09
N ALA A 182 17.69 17.59 -25.39
CA ALA A 182 18.88 18.41 -25.39
C ALA A 182 18.62 19.58 -26.33
N SER A 183 18.52 20.78 -25.74
CA SER A 183 18.43 21.99 -26.54
C SER A 183 19.66 21.98 -27.43
N ALA A 184 19.47 21.70 -28.71
CA ALA A 184 20.56 21.86 -29.69
C ALA A 184 20.99 23.32 -29.70
N PRO A 185 22.28 23.61 -29.78
CA PRO A 185 22.78 24.98 -29.82
C PRO A 185 22.34 25.72 -31.08
#